data_d04aa209a00085c4cc4790c135bb6358
#
_entry.id   d04aa209a00085c4cc4790c135bb6358
#
_cell.length_a   1.000
_cell.length_b   1.000
_cell.length_c   1.000
_cell.angle_alpha   90.00
_cell.angle_beta   90.00
_cell.angle_gamma   90.00
#
_symmetry.space_group_name_H-M   'P 1'
#
loop_
_entity.id
_entity.type
_entity.pdbx_description
1 polymer ?
#
loop_
_entity_poly.entity_id
_entity_poly.type
_entity_poly.pdbx_seq_one_letter_code
_entity_poly.pdbx_strand_id
1 'polypeptide(L)'
;LGRSYGDAAINEHAQVLGLSHLDRYLAFDEATGTLTCEAGVSLAQIISDFTPRGFFPMITPGTKFVTVGGCIANDVHGKAHHAHGSFVNCVDSMRVLLASGDVVTCSRTEHPDLFWASFGGMGLLGIVLSATLRLMPVETAYYKETCSKAADLDELIKVLDDTEQTYPYSVSSLDVFARGKHL
;
A
#
# COMPACT_ATOMS: atom_id res chain seq x y z
N LEU A 1 -13.36 3.30 -1.96
CA LEU A 1 -13.68 1.99 -2.57
C LEU A 1 -14.24 0.97 -1.57
N GLY A 2 -14.34 1.31 -0.26
CA GLY A 2 -14.92 0.43 0.76
C GLY A 2 -14.17 -0.89 0.93
N ARG A 3 -12.82 -0.85 0.93
CA ARG A 3 -11.97 -2.04 1.08
C ARG A 3 -11.38 -2.20 2.49
N SER A 4 -11.65 -1.25 3.37
CA SER A 4 -11.29 -1.37 4.79
C SER A 4 -12.15 -2.41 5.48
N TYR A 5 -11.60 -3.04 6.53
CA TYR A 5 -12.35 -3.94 7.39
C TYR A 5 -13.32 -3.16 8.29
N GLY A 6 -14.37 -3.82 8.73
CA GLY A 6 -15.37 -3.25 9.62
C GLY A 6 -16.14 -2.09 8.98
N ASP A 7 -16.43 -1.08 9.77
CA ASP A 7 -17.26 0.07 9.43
C ASP A 7 -16.47 1.35 9.10
N ALA A 8 -15.14 1.26 8.99
CA ALA A 8 -14.27 2.41 8.75
C ALA A 8 -14.61 3.23 7.49
N ALA A 9 -15.27 2.62 6.50
CA ALA A 9 -15.68 3.29 5.27
C ALA A 9 -17.15 3.78 5.31
N ILE A 10 -17.84 3.60 6.42
CA ILE A 10 -19.25 3.93 6.60
C ILE A 10 -19.36 5.18 7.48
N ASN A 11 -20.31 6.04 7.15
CA ASN A 11 -20.60 7.22 7.97
C ASN A 11 -22.12 7.34 8.12
N GLU A 12 -22.65 6.81 9.19
CA GLU A 12 -24.10 6.78 9.45
C GLU A 12 -24.65 8.19 9.63
N HIS A 13 -25.73 8.50 8.91
CA HIS A 13 -26.37 9.81 8.93
C HIS A 13 -25.49 11.02 8.57
N ALA A 14 -24.35 10.80 7.93
CA ALA A 14 -23.42 11.84 7.55
C ALA A 14 -23.03 11.76 6.05
N GLN A 15 -22.29 12.76 5.58
CA GLN A 15 -21.86 12.85 4.19
C GLN A 15 -20.57 12.04 3.97
N VAL A 16 -20.47 11.38 2.83
CA VAL A 16 -19.26 10.73 2.35
C VAL A 16 -18.78 11.45 1.10
N LEU A 17 -17.53 11.93 1.11
CA LEU A 17 -16.91 12.52 -0.05
C LEU A 17 -16.28 11.46 -0.94
N GLY A 18 -16.86 11.25 -2.14
CA GLY A 18 -16.34 10.32 -3.13
C GLY A 18 -15.16 10.91 -3.88
N LEU A 19 -13.99 10.26 -3.80
CA LEU A 19 -12.76 10.69 -4.49
C LEU A 19 -12.47 9.89 -5.76
N SER A 20 -13.41 9.10 -6.26
CA SER A 20 -13.22 8.21 -7.40
C SER A 20 -12.90 8.93 -8.72
N HIS A 21 -13.19 10.23 -8.81
CA HIS A 21 -12.87 11.07 -9.98
C HIS A 21 -11.52 11.78 -9.88
N LEU A 22 -10.79 11.62 -8.77
CA LEU A 22 -9.39 12.03 -8.64
C LEU A 22 -8.49 10.85 -9.04
N ASP A 23 -8.50 10.48 -10.32
CA ASP A 23 -7.93 9.22 -10.83
C ASP A 23 -6.88 9.43 -11.94
N ARG A 24 -6.29 10.64 -12.02
CA ARG A 24 -5.30 10.98 -13.05
C ARG A 24 -3.87 10.76 -12.57
N TYR A 25 -3.02 10.31 -13.50
CA TYR A 25 -1.57 10.46 -13.37
C TYR A 25 -1.20 11.90 -13.68
N LEU A 26 -0.41 12.54 -12.82
CA LEU A 26 -0.02 13.94 -12.96
C LEU A 26 1.39 14.08 -13.55
N ALA A 27 2.31 13.21 -13.13
CA ALA A 27 3.67 13.15 -13.66
C ALA A 27 4.27 11.75 -13.45
N PHE A 28 5.19 11.37 -14.32
CA PHE A 28 6.03 10.19 -14.13
C PHE A 28 7.44 10.47 -14.62
N ASP A 29 8.40 10.27 -13.74
CA ASP A 29 9.82 10.31 -14.05
C ASP A 29 10.35 8.87 -14.18
N GLU A 30 10.62 8.45 -15.40
CA GLU A 30 11.08 7.10 -15.71
C GLU A 30 12.52 6.86 -15.23
N ALA A 31 13.33 7.91 -15.12
CA ALA A 31 14.71 7.76 -14.65
C ALA A 31 14.79 7.40 -13.16
N THR A 32 13.85 7.88 -12.37
CA THR A 32 13.77 7.64 -10.92
C THR A 32 12.68 6.66 -10.50
N GLY A 33 11.75 6.30 -11.40
CA GLY A 33 10.57 5.52 -11.08
C GLY A 33 9.56 6.29 -10.22
N THR A 34 9.59 7.63 -10.23
CA THR A 34 8.74 8.47 -9.39
C THR A 34 7.44 8.82 -10.10
N LEU A 35 6.32 8.40 -9.53
CA LEU A 35 4.97 8.66 -10.01
C LEU A 35 4.24 9.66 -9.11
N THR A 36 3.77 10.76 -9.67
CA THR A 36 2.81 11.66 -9.00
C THR A 36 1.42 11.39 -9.56
N CYS A 37 0.47 11.06 -8.69
CA CYS A 37 -0.90 10.76 -9.09
C CYS A 37 -1.93 11.28 -8.09
N GLU A 38 -3.18 11.40 -8.54
CA GLU A 38 -4.31 11.74 -7.70
C GLU A 38 -4.66 10.56 -6.76
N ALA A 39 -5.25 10.88 -5.61
CA ALA A 39 -5.47 9.93 -4.52
C ALA A 39 -6.49 8.83 -4.84
N GLY A 40 -7.36 9.03 -5.82
CA GLY A 40 -8.33 8.04 -6.30
C GLY A 40 -7.75 7.01 -7.27
N VAL A 41 -6.53 7.21 -7.78
CA VAL A 41 -5.83 6.21 -8.60
C VAL A 41 -5.69 4.92 -7.79
N SER A 42 -6.05 3.80 -8.39
CA SER A 42 -5.93 2.49 -7.76
C SER A 42 -4.58 1.83 -8.05
N LEU A 43 -4.14 0.97 -7.14
CA LEU A 43 -2.97 0.14 -7.41
C LEU A 43 -3.18 -0.77 -8.63
N ALA A 44 -4.44 -1.16 -8.91
CA ALA A 44 -4.76 -1.93 -10.11
C ALA A 44 -4.41 -1.17 -11.40
N GLN A 45 -4.73 0.13 -11.48
CA GLN A 45 -4.36 0.98 -12.61
C GLN A 45 -2.83 1.12 -12.69
N ILE A 46 -2.16 1.42 -11.58
CA ILE A 46 -0.69 1.55 -11.56
C ILE A 46 -0.02 0.25 -12.04
N ILE A 47 -0.46 -0.91 -11.54
CA ILE A 47 0.07 -2.21 -11.96
C ILE A 47 -0.16 -2.44 -13.46
N SER A 48 -1.37 -2.18 -13.95
CA SER A 48 -1.72 -2.38 -15.36
C SER A 48 -0.88 -1.52 -16.29
N ASP A 49 -0.66 -0.25 -15.92
CA ASP A 49 -0.09 0.74 -16.83
C ASP A 49 1.45 0.83 -16.72
N PHE A 50 2.01 0.54 -15.54
CA PHE A 50 3.44 0.69 -15.31
C PHE A 50 4.24 -0.62 -15.30
N THR A 51 3.60 -1.79 -15.04
CA THR A 51 4.32 -3.08 -15.12
C THR A 51 4.85 -3.35 -16.54
N PRO A 52 4.10 -3.07 -17.63
CA PRO A 52 4.64 -3.19 -18.99
C PRO A 52 5.80 -2.23 -19.30
N ARG A 53 5.95 -1.17 -18.50
CA ARG A 53 7.04 -0.18 -18.59
C ARG A 53 8.23 -0.53 -17.68
N GLY A 54 8.20 -1.67 -17.01
CA GLY A 54 9.27 -2.13 -16.13
C GLY A 54 9.19 -1.58 -14.70
N PHE A 55 8.01 -1.12 -14.23
CA PHE A 55 7.82 -0.57 -12.88
C PHE A 55 6.65 -1.22 -12.16
N PHE A 56 6.80 -1.41 -10.85
CA PHE A 56 5.79 -2.02 -9.99
C PHE A 56 5.66 -1.25 -8.67
N PRO A 57 4.46 -1.18 -8.05
CA PRO A 57 4.32 -0.58 -6.72
C PRO A 57 5.18 -1.31 -5.68
N MET A 58 5.99 -0.56 -4.94
CA MET A 58 6.87 -1.14 -3.90
C MET A 58 6.09 -1.87 -2.81
N ILE A 59 4.94 -1.31 -2.41
CA ILE A 59 4.07 -1.87 -1.37
C ILE A 59 2.72 -2.20 -1.99
N THR A 60 2.30 -3.46 -1.87
CA THR A 60 1.01 -3.96 -2.34
C THR A 60 0.32 -4.74 -1.22
N PRO A 61 -0.85 -4.29 -0.73
CA PRO A 61 -1.64 -5.06 0.23
C PRO A 61 -2.26 -6.30 -0.43
N GLY A 62 -3.06 -7.06 0.30
CA GLY A 62 -3.69 -8.31 -0.17
C GLY A 62 -4.61 -8.18 -1.38
N THR A 63 -4.95 -6.96 -1.79
CA THR A 63 -5.72 -6.66 -3.00
C THR A 63 -5.17 -5.44 -3.73
N LYS A 64 -5.21 -5.48 -5.06
CA LYS A 64 -4.85 -4.33 -5.91
C LYS A 64 -5.99 -3.30 -6.07
N PHE A 65 -7.21 -3.64 -5.65
CA PHE A 65 -8.39 -2.79 -5.80
C PHE A 65 -8.54 -1.80 -4.63
N VAL A 66 -7.45 -1.14 -4.29
CA VAL A 66 -7.35 -0.06 -3.29
C VAL A 66 -6.82 1.20 -3.96
N THR A 67 -7.17 2.37 -3.43
CA THR A 67 -6.68 3.66 -3.94
C THR A 67 -5.44 4.12 -3.21
N VAL A 68 -4.64 4.96 -3.86
CA VAL A 68 -3.45 5.58 -3.26
C VAL A 68 -3.80 6.32 -1.96
N GLY A 69 -4.87 7.14 -1.96
CA GLY A 69 -5.32 7.82 -0.76
C GLY A 69 -5.75 6.87 0.36
N GLY A 70 -6.40 5.76 0.01
CA GLY A 70 -6.76 4.71 0.96
C GLY A 70 -5.54 3.98 1.52
N CYS A 71 -4.52 3.74 0.68
CA CYS A 71 -3.25 3.15 1.10
C CYS A 71 -2.51 4.04 2.10
N ILE A 72 -2.50 5.35 1.88
CA ILE A 72 -1.94 6.34 2.81
C ILE A 72 -2.74 6.35 4.11
N ALA A 73 -4.06 6.53 4.03
CA ALA A 73 -4.92 6.65 5.20
C ALA A 73 -4.84 5.46 6.16
N ASN A 74 -4.56 4.27 5.66
CA ASN A 74 -4.44 3.05 6.45
C ASN A 74 -2.99 2.59 6.65
N ASP A 75 -2.01 3.30 6.11
CA ASP A 75 -0.60 2.89 6.06
C ASP A 75 -0.46 1.40 5.70
N VAL A 76 -1.03 1.01 4.57
CA VAL A 76 -1.14 -0.40 4.19
C VAL A 76 0.24 -1.06 4.07
N HIS A 77 0.29 -2.33 4.38
CA HIS A 77 1.44 -3.20 4.17
C HIS A 77 1.03 -4.46 3.40
N GLY A 78 1.97 -5.29 3.03
CA GLY A 78 1.70 -6.53 2.32
C GLY A 78 2.79 -7.56 2.48
N LYS A 79 2.91 -8.45 1.51
CA LYS A 79 3.83 -9.59 1.55
C LYS A 79 5.31 -9.20 1.54
N ALA A 80 5.63 -7.94 1.18
CA ALA A 80 6.98 -7.38 1.21
C ALA A 80 7.28 -6.62 2.52
N HIS A 81 6.46 -6.77 3.56
CA HIS A 81 6.57 -5.97 4.77
C HIS A 81 7.94 -6.06 5.45
N HIS A 82 8.50 -7.26 5.55
CA HIS A 82 9.84 -7.49 6.14
C HIS A 82 10.95 -6.78 5.36
N ALA A 83 10.83 -6.66 4.03
CA ALA A 83 11.85 -6.03 3.17
C ALA A 83 11.63 -4.51 2.99
N HIS A 84 10.37 -4.07 2.88
CA HIS A 84 10.03 -2.71 2.45
C HIS A 84 9.17 -1.94 3.46
N GLY A 85 8.67 -2.58 4.52
CA GLY A 85 7.82 -1.96 5.53
C GLY A 85 6.40 -1.66 5.02
N SER A 86 5.88 -0.48 5.37
CA SER A 86 4.52 -0.04 5.02
C SER A 86 4.50 1.06 3.95
N PHE A 87 3.32 1.50 3.57
CA PHE A 87 3.10 2.41 2.44
C PHE A 87 3.82 3.75 2.59
N VAL A 88 4.00 4.24 3.82
CA VAL A 88 4.78 5.46 4.10
C VAL A 88 6.18 5.41 3.49
N ASN A 89 6.78 4.23 3.37
CA ASN A 89 8.14 4.08 2.86
C ASN A 89 8.28 4.33 1.36
N CYS A 90 7.20 4.24 0.60
CA CYS A 90 7.21 4.52 -0.83
C CYS A 90 6.63 5.90 -1.19
N VAL A 91 6.16 6.70 -0.21
CA VAL A 91 5.61 8.04 -0.45
C VAL A 91 6.67 9.10 -0.13
N ASP A 92 6.94 9.97 -1.08
CA ASP A 92 7.87 11.08 -0.91
C ASP A 92 7.16 12.35 -0.42
N SER A 93 5.99 12.65 -0.97
CA SER A 93 5.17 13.81 -0.58
C SER A 93 3.70 13.58 -0.93
N MET A 94 2.82 14.40 -0.36
CA MET A 94 1.41 14.43 -0.72
C MET A 94 0.82 15.82 -0.53
N ARG A 95 -0.29 16.07 -1.22
CA ARG A 95 -1.11 17.28 -1.04
C ARG A 95 -2.38 16.90 -0.29
N VAL A 96 -2.66 17.62 0.78
CA VAL A 96 -3.78 17.34 1.68
C VAL A 96 -4.67 18.57 1.75
N LEU A 97 -5.96 18.39 1.53
CA LEU A 97 -7.00 19.40 1.78
C LEU A 97 -7.41 19.29 3.25
N LEU A 98 -7.19 20.37 4.01
CA LEU A 98 -7.56 20.48 5.41
C LEU A 98 -9.02 20.89 5.59
N ALA A 99 -9.55 20.74 6.80
CA ALA A 99 -10.90 21.20 7.16
C ALA A 99 -11.08 22.72 7.07
N SER A 100 -10.00 23.50 7.13
CA SER A 100 -10.00 24.95 6.87
C SER A 100 -10.26 25.32 5.42
N GLY A 101 -10.15 24.39 4.48
CA GLY A 101 -10.18 24.62 3.05
C GLY A 101 -8.80 24.84 2.42
N ASP A 102 -7.75 24.92 3.23
CA ASP A 102 -6.39 25.08 2.75
C ASP A 102 -5.85 23.78 2.16
N VAL A 103 -5.05 23.89 1.09
CA VAL A 103 -4.32 22.75 0.51
C VAL A 103 -2.86 22.86 0.91
N VAL A 104 -2.38 21.90 1.67
CA VAL A 104 -1.02 21.84 2.20
C VAL A 104 -0.25 20.73 1.52
N THR A 105 0.98 21.03 1.09
CA THR A 105 1.95 19.99 0.69
C THR A 105 2.68 19.53 1.94
N CYS A 106 2.79 18.22 2.12
CA CYS A 106 3.55 17.67 3.23
C CYS A 106 4.46 16.52 2.77
N SER A 107 5.57 16.39 3.47
CA SER A 107 6.63 15.42 3.22
C SER A 107 7.36 15.13 4.53
N ARG A 108 8.43 14.31 4.46
CA ARG A 108 9.30 14.07 5.64
C ARG A 108 9.99 15.33 6.17
N THR A 109 10.12 16.39 5.36
CA THR A 109 10.81 17.64 5.71
C THR A 109 9.92 18.88 5.70
N GLU A 110 8.79 18.82 5.00
CA GLU A 110 7.80 19.90 4.94
C GLU A 110 6.53 19.44 5.63
N HIS A 111 6.03 20.17 6.63
CA HIS A 111 4.91 19.79 7.48
C HIS A 111 4.98 18.31 7.93
N PRO A 112 6.11 17.88 8.54
CA PRO A 112 6.36 16.47 8.84
C PRO A 112 5.33 15.84 9.77
N ASP A 113 4.80 16.62 10.73
CA ASP A 113 3.78 16.11 11.66
C ASP A 113 2.50 15.70 10.92
N LEU A 114 2.04 16.51 9.96
CA LEU A 114 0.90 16.18 9.12
C LEU A 114 1.20 14.97 8.23
N PHE A 115 2.41 14.91 7.66
CA PHE A 115 2.84 13.79 6.83
C PHE A 115 2.75 12.48 7.61
N TRP A 116 3.44 12.39 8.73
CA TRP A 116 3.48 11.17 9.52
C TRP A 116 2.13 10.78 10.11
N ALA A 117 1.36 11.74 10.62
CA ALA A 117 0.05 11.49 11.21
C ALA A 117 -1.01 11.04 10.16
N SER A 118 -0.81 11.35 8.87
CA SER A 118 -1.72 10.94 7.80
C SER A 118 -1.65 9.44 7.52
N PHE A 119 -0.49 8.80 7.77
CA PHE A 119 -0.35 7.36 7.60
C PHE A 119 -0.95 6.63 8.80
N GLY A 120 -1.99 5.83 8.53
CA GLY A 120 -2.79 5.22 9.58
C GLY A 120 -3.79 6.17 10.26
N GLY A 121 -3.84 7.44 9.84
CA GLY A 121 -4.77 8.46 10.37
C GLY A 121 -6.21 8.30 9.90
N MET A 122 -6.54 7.23 9.15
CA MET A 122 -7.87 6.85 8.67
C MET A 122 -8.58 7.96 7.86
N GLY A 123 -7.81 8.94 7.31
CA GLY A 123 -8.35 10.07 6.58
C GLY A 123 -9.00 11.16 7.46
N LEU A 124 -8.80 11.12 8.78
CA LEU A 124 -9.43 12.06 9.72
C LEU A 124 -8.73 13.42 9.81
N LEU A 125 -7.48 13.52 9.32
CA LEU A 125 -6.68 14.75 9.37
C LEU A 125 -6.87 15.67 8.17
N GLY A 126 -7.43 15.12 7.10
CA GLY A 126 -7.67 15.83 5.86
C GLY A 126 -7.83 14.86 4.69
N ILE A 127 -8.15 15.43 3.53
CA ILE A 127 -8.37 14.67 2.31
C ILE A 127 -7.11 14.69 1.47
N VAL A 128 -6.47 13.52 1.28
CA VAL A 128 -5.34 13.40 0.35
C VAL A 128 -5.87 13.64 -1.07
N LEU A 129 -5.34 14.65 -1.75
CA LEU A 129 -5.71 14.99 -3.13
C LEU A 129 -4.79 14.29 -4.14
N SER A 130 -3.49 14.27 -3.87
CA SER A 130 -2.47 13.65 -4.71
C SER A 130 -1.27 13.21 -3.88
N ALA A 131 -0.50 12.28 -4.39
CA ALA A 131 0.74 11.84 -3.77
C ALA A 131 1.82 11.55 -4.81
N THR A 132 3.07 11.70 -4.40
CA THR A 132 4.26 11.30 -5.16
C THR A 132 4.81 10.01 -4.57
N LEU A 133 4.85 8.96 -5.39
CA LEU A 133 5.20 7.59 -5.02
C LEU A 133 6.47 7.16 -5.74
N ARG A 134 7.27 6.34 -5.08
CA ARG A 134 8.35 5.60 -5.73
C ARG A 134 7.86 4.22 -6.14
N LEU A 135 7.97 3.92 -7.42
CA LEU A 135 7.79 2.59 -7.98
C LEU A 135 9.14 1.88 -8.00
N MET A 136 9.14 0.57 -7.85
CA MET A 136 10.35 -0.24 -7.97
C MET A 136 10.51 -0.74 -9.41
N PRO A 137 11.74 -0.82 -9.94
CA PRO A 137 11.99 -1.42 -11.24
C PRO A 137 11.75 -2.93 -11.17
N VAL A 138 11.17 -3.50 -12.24
CA VAL A 138 10.97 -4.94 -12.40
C VAL A 138 11.34 -5.37 -13.81
N GLU A 139 11.95 -6.55 -13.94
CA GLU A 139 12.34 -7.10 -15.24
C GLU A 139 11.20 -7.84 -15.94
N THR A 140 10.23 -8.31 -15.16
CA THR A 140 9.13 -9.15 -15.66
C THR A 140 7.87 -8.97 -14.82
N ALA A 141 6.72 -9.28 -15.40
CA ALA A 141 5.43 -9.36 -14.71
C ALA A 141 5.20 -10.71 -13.99
N TYR A 142 6.17 -11.63 -14.08
CA TYR A 142 6.10 -12.95 -13.46
C TYR A 142 7.01 -13.02 -12.24
N TYR A 143 6.67 -13.89 -11.31
CA TYR A 143 7.51 -14.21 -10.15
C TYR A 143 7.66 -15.73 -10.03
N LYS A 144 8.75 -16.15 -9.41
CA LYS A 144 8.97 -17.54 -9.04
C LYS A 144 8.50 -17.74 -7.61
N GLU A 145 7.59 -18.68 -7.43
CA GLU A 145 7.09 -19.07 -6.12
C GLU A 145 7.78 -20.34 -5.64
N THR A 146 8.16 -20.36 -4.35
CA THR A 146 8.62 -21.53 -3.64
C THR A 146 7.65 -21.79 -2.49
N CYS A 147 7.04 -22.97 -2.48
CA CYS A 147 6.14 -23.39 -1.42
C CYS A 147 6.84 -24.40 -0.50
N SER A 148 6.72 -24.18 0.80
CA SER A 148 7.15 -25.15 1.83
C SER A 148 5.99 -25.43 2.77
N LYS A 149 6.04 -26.57 3.44
CA LYS A 149 5.06 -26.98 4.44
C LYS A 149 5.75 -27.02 5.79
N ALA A 150 5.18 -26.37 6.79
CA ALA A 150 5.60 -26.43 8.18
C ALA A 150 4.64 -27.33 8.97
N ALA A 151 5.17 -28.16 9.85
CA ALA A 151 4.37 -29.09 10.66
C ALA A 151 3.68 -28.40 11.85
N ASP A 152 4.27 -27.31 12.31
CA ASP A 152 3.77 -26.52 13.45
C ASP A 152 4.20 -25.05 13.35
N LEU A 153 3.84 -24.25 14.35
CA LEU A 153 4.12 -22.82 14.39
C LEU A 153 5.62 -22.54 14.55
N ASP A 154 6.33 -23.35 15.33
CA ASP A 154 7.76 -23.15 15.59
C ASP A 154 8.58 -23.38 14.32
N GLU A 155 8.25 -24.43 13.56
CA GLU A 155 8.85 -24.68 12.26
C GLU A 155 8.49 -23.58 11.25
N LEU A 156 7.24 -23.08 11.25
CA LEU A 156 6.83 -21.97 10.40
C LEU A 156 7.64 -20.71 10.68
N ILE A 157 7.79 -20.33 11.94
CA ILE A 157 8.58 -19.15 12.34
C ILE A 157 10.03 -19.32 11.86
N LYS A 158 10.62 -20.51 12.09
CA LYS A 158 11.97 -20.78 11.65
C LYS A 158 12.13 -20.68 10.12
N VAL A 159 11.19 -21.22 9.35
CA VAL A 159 11.22 -21.11 7.87
C VAL A 159 11.12 -19.64 7.43
N LEU A 160 10.30 -18.83 8.08
CA LEU A 160 10.18 -17.40 7.77
C LEU A 160 11.49 -16.67 8.07
N ASP A 161 12.08 -16.88 9.24
CA ASP A 161 13.36 -16.27 9.66
C ASP A 161 14.52 -16.69 8.73
N ASP A 162 14.63 -17.98 8.40
CA ASP A 162 15.69 -18.51 7.54
C ASP A 162 15.59 -18.00 6.09
N THR A 163 14.40 -17.58 5.65
CA THR A 163 14.14 -17.16 4.27
C THR A 163 13.95 -15.66 4.10
N GLU A 164 13.87 -14.88 5.18
CA GLU A 164 13.61 -13.45 5.17
C GLU A 164 14.53 -12.66 4.23
N GLN A 165 15.83 -12.98 4.24
CA GLN A 165 16.82 -12.30 3.39
C GLN A 165 16.86 -12.83 1.96
N THR A 166 16.21 -13.95 1.68
CA THR A 166 16.24 -14.59 0.36
C THR A 166 15.09 -14.18 -0.52
N TYR A 167 13.90 -14.01 0.07
CA TYR A 167 12.67 -13.73 -0.67
C TYR A 167 12.13 -12.34 -0.31
N PRO A 168 11.92 -11.46 -1.31
CA PRO A 168 11.35 -10.13 -1.08
C PRO A 168 9.86 -10.17 -0.71
N TYR A 169 9.20 -11.31 -0.94
CA TYR A 169 7.79 -11.50 -0.63
C TYR A 169 7.61 -12.82 0.11
N SER A 170 6.88 -12.79 1.21
CA SER A 170 6.51 -13.99 1.96
C SER A 170 5.03 -13.94 2.36
N VAL A 171 4.42 -15.11 2.43
CA VAL A 171 3.06 -15.29 2.95
C VAL A 171 2.94 -16.69 3.52
N SER A 172 2.25 -16.80 4.65
CA SER A 172 1.90 -18.08 5.25
C SER A 172 0.39 -18.18 5.44
N SER A 173 -0.11 -19.40 5.42
CA SER A 173 -1.50 -19.72 5.75
C SER A 173 -1.51 -20.73 6.88
N LEU A 174 -2.22 -20.45 7.95
CA LEU A 174 -2.42 -21.33 9.09
C LEU A 174 -3.82 -21.93 9.01
N ASP A 175 -3.93 -23.25 8.96
CA ASP A 175 -5.20 -23.95 9.17
C ASP A 175 -5.38 -24.25 10.66
N VAL A 176 -6.02 -23.33 11.38
CA VAL A 176 -6.28 -23.45 12.83
C VAL A 176 -7.31 -24.51 13.19
N PHE A 177 -7.99 -25.09 12.22
CA PHE A 177 -8.99 -26.16 12.40
C PHE A 177 -8.47 -27.54 12.03
N ALA A 178 -7.35 -27.62 11.32
CA ALA A 178 -6.74 -28.92 10.97
C ALA A 178 -6.32 -29.68 12.22
N ARG A 179 -6.43 -31.01 12.15
CA ARG A 179 -6.03 -31.92 13.23
C ARG A 179 -5.26 -33.11 12.67
N GLY A 180 -4.27 -33.58 13.42
CA GLY A 180 -3.50 -34.77 13.10
C GLY A 180 -2.62 -34.61 11.85
N LYS A 181 -2.61 -35.59 10.94
CA LYS A 181 -1.74 -35.64 9.75
C LYS A 181 -2.07 -34.61 8.65
N HIS A 182 -3.07 -33.75 8.86
CA HIS A 182 -3.51 -32.72 7.91
C HIS A 182 -3.08 -31.30 8.34
N LEU A 183 -2.23 -31.20 9.34
CA LEU A 183 -1.49 -29.97 9.67
C LEU A 183 -0.46 -29.69 8.63
#